data_9bd1d534d7ac5be7c1dd1ae82c9afd0e
#
_entry.id   9bd1d534d7ac5be7c1dd1ae82c9afd0e
#
_cell.length_a   1.000
_cell.length_b   1.000
_cell.length_c   1.000
_cell.angle_alpha   90.00
_cell.angle_beta   90.00
_cell.angle_gamma   90.00
#
_symmetry.space_group_name_H-M   'P 1'
#
loop_
_entity.id
_entity.type
_entity.pdbx_description
1 polymer ?
#
loop_
_entity_poly.entity_id
_entity_poly.type
_entity_poly.pdbx_seq_one_letter_code
_entity_poly.pdbx_strand_id
1 'polypeptide(L)'
;MAKLPNIIEKERGLWTTIFFAFKESFKASPKYSTIRYVTAIISSIFVVAQFGAFGIIVNEFVVNGVDGARFIVLLQGFILLIITQFGPSIIDTIHNYAWNVQMDDVSRYLQSMMFTKTDDLDIGTIEQPEFQNIREVANNRGFNSFYNLLGVFSNTIRMATRVIVALVALFAITPVVSLVIFIGVIPTYFLERKGALITAKIHKEYSEEWRMWRIKAGIIQGKNSVIELKNFSLVKIFKDKFLKIIGGAHGIVKKDYFNRSLLSVSSEIILVVSYAVAFGMLMQDVTSGVLAIGSLVFTFGLVSQFQSSLNTLFLNFGKMAEFKKNVDVLLDLIEMEPMIVSGERKINIDEFESIEFKNVSFAYPGQSDRLITKNLSLKITKGQNLAIVGLNGAGKTTFLKLLIRVYDPTGGEILLNGINLKEY
;
A
#
# COMPACT_ATOMS: atom_id res chain seq x y z
N MET A 1 5.23 -26.55 -1.25
CA MET A 1 3.85 -26.09 -1.58
C MET A 1 3.81 -25.96 -3.09
N ALA A 2 2.96 -26.73 -3.76
CA ALA A 2 2.78 -26.60 -5.20
C ALA A 2 2.09 -25.26 -5.45
N LYS A 3 2.66 -24.40 -6.31
CA LYS A 3 2.03 -23.15 -6.74
C LYS A 3 0.83 -23.51 -7.62
N LEU A 4 -0.28 -22.79 -7.46
CA LEU A 4 -1.38 -22.85 -8.42
C LEU A 4 -0.81 -22.52 -9.81
N PRO A 5 -1.10 -23.30 -10.87
CA PRO A 5 -0.58 -23.04 -12.19
C PRO A 5 -0.98 -21.66 -12.75
N ASN A 6 -1.99 -21.03 -12.19
CA ASN A 6 -2.57 -19.76 -12.64
C ASN A 6 -2.19 -18.55 -11.77
N ILE A 7 -1.37 -18.73 -10.71
CA ILE A 7 -0.83 -17.60 -9.93
C ILE A 7 0.51 -17.22 -10.54
N ILE A 8 0.48 -16.25 -11.41
CA ILE A 8 1.68 -15.57 -11.87
C ILE A 8 1.99 -14.51 -10.81
N GLU A 9 2.89 -14.83 -9.83
CA GLU A 9 3.52 -13.78 -9.01
C GLU A 9 4.32 -12.90 -9.97
N LYS A 10 3.67 -11.88 -10.54
CA LYS A 10 4.35 -10.90 -11.38
C LYS A 10 5.16 -9.99 -10.48
N GLU A 11 6.46 -9.94 -10.66
CA GLU A 11 7.27 -8.87 -10.09
C GLU A 11 6.88 -7.54 -10.76
N ARG A 12 5.91 -6.84 -10.16
CA ARG A 12 5.50 -5.51 -10.64
C ARG A 12 6.46 -4.44 -10.15
N GLY A 13 6.81 -3.48 -11.00
CA GLY A 13 7.54 -2.28 -10.59
C GLY A 13 6.72 -1.43 -9.62
N LEU A 14 7.38 -0.65 -8.76
CA LEU A 14 6.70 0.27 -7.82
C LEU A 14 5.74 1.22 -8.56
N TRP A 15 6.21 1.81 -9.63
CA TRP A 15 5.43 2.77 -10.42
C TRP A 15 4.24 2.13 -11.14
N THR A 16 4.36 0.87 -11.54
CA THR A 16 3.26 0.12 -12.18
C THR A 16 2.09 -0.04 -11.20
N THR A 17 2.38 -0.44 -9.96
CA THR A 17 1.36 -0.59 -8.90
C THR A 17 0.75 0.76 -8.50
N ILE A 18 1.58 1.82 -8.38
CA ILE A 18 1.08 3.17 -8.09
C ILE A 18 0.18 3.69 -9.22
N PHE A 19 0.60 3.52 -10.48
CA PHE A 19 -0.19 3.97 -11.63
C PHE A 19 -1.52 3.22 -11.74
N PHE A 20 -1.51 1.92 -11.45
CA PHE A 20 -2.75 1.16 -11.36
C PHE A 20 -3.67 1.73 -10.28
N ALA A 21 -3.19 1.90 -9.04
CA ALA A 21 -3.99 2.43 -7.95
C ALA A 21 -4.54 3.83 -8.27
N PHE A 22 -3.71 4.69 -8.86
CA PHE A 22 -4.11 6.02 -9.33
C PHE A 22 -5.22 5.94 -10.39
N LYS A 23 -5.04 5.15 -11.44
CA LYS A 23 -6.00 4.98 -12.52
C LYS A 23 -7.35 4.47 -12.01
N GLU A 24 -7.35 3.43 -11.17
CA GLU A 24 -8.57 2.87 -10.63
C GLU A 24 -9.27 3.84 -9.65
N SER A 25 -8.51 4.65 -8.90
CA SER A 25 -9.11 5.69 -8.06
C SER A 25 -9.80 6.78 -8.87
N PHE A 26 -9.29 7.12 -10.05
CA PHE A 26 -9.96 8.07 -10.96
C PHE A 26 -11.19 7.47 -11.64
N LYS A 27 -11.19 6.17 -11.95
CA LYS A 27 -12.40 5.49 -12.47
C LYS A 27 -13.51 5.47 -11.40
N ALA A 28 -13.15 5.17 -10.15
CA ALA A 28 -14.10 5.10 -9.06
C ALA A 28 -14.68 6.48 -8.68
N SER A 29 -13.85 7.52 -8.66
CA SER A 29 -14.22 8.83 -8.14
C SER A 29 -13.46 9.97 -8.85
N PRO A 30 -13.79 10.30 -10.13
CA PRO A 30 -13.03 11.26 -10.92
C PRO A 30 -13.04 12.68 -10.33
N LYS A 31 -14.20 13.13 -9.85
CA LYS A 31 -14.38 14.48 -9.28
C LYS A 31 -13.52 14.66 -8.01
N TYR A 32 -13.62 13.74 -7.06
CA TYR A 32 -12.95 13.89 -5.77
C TYR A 32 -11.46 13.58 -5.87
N SER A 33 -11.04 12.68 -6.79
CA SER A 33 -9.64 12.48 -7.14
C SER A 33 -9.02 13.79 -7.66
N THR A 34 -9.69 14.48 -8.58
CA THR A 34 -9.21 15.77 -9.13
C THR A 34 -9.09 16.81 -8.03
N ILE A 35 -10.16 17.04 -7.24
CA ILE A 35 -10.15 18.00 -6.13
C ILE A 35 -8.97 17.73 -5.20
N ARG A 36 -8.74 16.48 -4.84
CA ARG A 36 -7.69 16.09 -3.92
C ARG A 36 -6.29 16.42 -4.43
N TYR A 37 -5.98 16.10 -5.69
CA TYR A 37 -4.64 16.39 -6.23
C TYR A 37 -4.44 17.87 -6.50
N VAL A 38 -5.46 18.58 -6.96
CA VAL A 38 -5.41 20.03 -7.15
C VAL A 38 -5.20 20.75 -5.81
N THR A 39 -5.94 20.40 -4.77
CA THR A 39 -5.79 21.01 -3.44
C THR A 39 -4.41 20.69 -2.82
N ALA A 40 -3.83 19.50 -3.08
CA ALA A 40 -2.49 19.16 -2.63
C ALA A 40 -1.42 20.07 -3.25
N ILE A 41 -1.57 20.46 -4.53
CA ILE A 41 -0.67 21.38 -5.22
C ILE A 41 -0.87 22.80 -4.69
N ILE A 42 -2.12 23.29 -4.65
CA ILE A 42 -2.42 24.66 -4.23
C ILE A 42 -1.95 24.93 -2.79
N SER A 43 -2.22 24.01 -1.85
CA SER A 43 -1.80 24.19 -0.45
C SER A 43 -0.27 24.31 -0.30
N SER A 44 0.50 23.79 -1.27
CA SER A 44 1.95 23.85 -1.24
C SER A 44 2.52 25.24 -1.55
N ILE A 45 1.81 26.03 -2.34
CA ILE A 45 2.23 27.38 -2.75
C ILE A 45 2.09 28.38 -1.58
N PHE A 46 1.03 28.24 -0.79
CA PHE A 46 0.79 29.12 0.36
C PHE A 46 1.93 29.15 1.38
N VAL A 47 2.60 28.05 1.57
CA VAL A 47 3.72 27.96 2.55
C VAL A 47 4.87 28.90 2.17
N VAL A 48 5.19 28.98 0.88
CA VAL A 48 6.23 29.90 0.38
C VAL A 48 5.79 31.36 0.52
N ALA A 49 4.54 31.66 0.17
CA ALA A 49 3.97 33.00 0.31
C ALA A 49 3.92 33.49 1.77
N GLN A 50 3.72 32.56 2.72
CA GLN A 50 3.75 32.88 4.16
C GLN A 50 5.09 33.45 4.62
N PHE A 51 6.21 32.81 4.21
CA PHE A 51 7.53 33.33 4.56
C PHE A 51 7.84 34.66 3.88
N GLY A 52 7.32 34.86 2.65
CA GLY A 52 7.40 36.14 1.96
C GLY A 52 6.67 37.27 2.73
N ALA A 53 5.47 37.00 3.25
CA ALA A 53 4.71 37.94 4.07
C ALA A 53 5.48 38.35 5.34
N PHE A 54 6.08 37.40 6.03
CA PHE A 54 6.96 37.70 7.18
C PHE A 54 8.17 38.57 6.77
N GLY A 55 8.82 38.24 5.64
CA GLY A 55 9.95 39.02 5.12
C GLY A 55 9.58 40.48 4.84
N ILE A 56 8.40 40.75 4.27
CA ILE A 56 7.91 42.12 4.01
C ILE A 56 7.75 42.89 5.32
N ILE A 57 7.10 42.31 6.33
CA ILE A 57 6.86 42.96 7.62
C ILE A 57 8.18 43.29 8.32
N VAL A 58 9.09 42.29 8.41
CA VAL A 58 10.39 42.48 9.07
C VAL A 58 11.23 43.55 8.34
N ASN A 59 11.24 43.53 7.04
CA ASN A 59 12.00 44.52 6.24
C ASN A 59 11.48 45.94 6.48
N GLU A 60 10.16 46.15 6.53
CA GLU A 60 9.57 47.47 6.73
C GLU A 60 9.98 48.06 8.10
N PHE A 61 9.96 47.24 9.18
CA PHE A 61 10.38 47.71 10.52
C PHE A 61 11.86 47.98 10.60
N VAL A 62 12.70 47.19 9.94
CA VAL A 62 14.16 47.38 10.05
C VAL A 62 14.65 48.57 9.23
N VAL A 63 14.08 48.79 8.06
CA VAL A 63 14.52 49.88 7.17
C VAL A 63 14.00 51.24 7.64
N ASN A 64 12.73 51.32 8.09
CA ASN A 64 12.09 52.58 8.41
C ASN A 64 12.00 52.84 9.93
N GLY A 65 12.38 51.88 10.78
CA GLY A 65 12.18 51.96 12.22
C GLY A 65 10.71 51.83 12.63
N VAL A 66 10.43 51.82 13.93
CA VAL A 66 9.04 51.67 14.41
C VAL A 66 8.22 52.96 14.10
N ASP A 67 8.84 54.12 14.27
CA ASP A 67 8.18 55.41 14.06
C ASP A 67 8.02 55.80 12.59
N GLY A 68 8.86 55.30 11.74
CA GLY A 68 8.85 55.56 10.28
C GLY A 68 8.16 54.49 9.43
N ALA A 69 7.70 53.38 10.05
CA ALA A 69 7.08 52.27 9.33
C ALA A 69 5.78 52.68 8.64
N ARG A 70 5.67 52.36 7.35
CA ARG A 70 4.50 52.71 6.53
C ARG A 70 3.36 51.76 6.85
N PHE A 71 2.31 52.29 7.51
CA PHE A 71 1.16 51.49 7.93
C PHE A 71 0.52 50.66 6.78
N ILE A 72 0.46 51.22 5.56
CA ILE A 72 -0.10 50.50 4.40
C ILE A 72 0.72 49.22 4.07
N VAL A 73 2.07 49.29 4.13
CA VAL A 73 2.92 48.14 3.81
C VAL A 73 2.79 47.08 4.91
N LEU A 74 2.74 47.47 6.17
CA LEU A 74 2.51 46.57 7.29
C LEU A 74 1.13 45.92 7.19
N LEU A 75 0.10 46.68 6.86
CA LEU A 75 -1.27 46.17 6.68
C LEU A 75 -1.33 45.14 5.52
N GLN A 76 -0.67 45.42 4.40
CA GLN A 76 -0.58 44.49 3.27
C GLN A 76 0.17 43.19 3.67
N GLY A 77 1.30 43.31 4.36
CA GLY A 77 2.04 42.18 4.87
C GLY A 77 1.21 41.35 5.85
N PHE A 78 0.49 41.98 6.75
CA PHE A 78 -0.38 41.33 7.73
C PHE A 78 -1.60 40.62 7.07
N ILE A 79 -2.26 41.24 6.12
CA ILE A 79 -3.36 40.62 5.35
C ILE A 79 -2.83 39.40 4.60
N LEU A 80 -1.68 39.54 3.92
CA LEU A 80 -1.05 38.42 3.21
C LEU A 80 -0.70 37.28 4.19
N LEU A 81 -0.20 37.60 5.38
CA LEU A 81 0.12 36.64 6.42
C LEU A 81 -1.13 35.89 6.90
N ILE A 82 -2.26 36.61 7.12
CA ILE A 82 -3.55 35.98 7.47
C ILE A 82 -4.00 35.03 6.36
N ILE A 83 -3.98 35.48 5.10
CA ILE A 83 -4.40 34.65 3.96
C ILE A 83 -3.51 33.40 3.86
N THR A 84 -2.21 33.54 4.01
CA THR A 84 -1.27 32.42 3.85
C THR A 84 -1.24 31.48 5.07
N GLN A 85 -1.64 31.97 6.25
CA GLN A 85 -1.76 31.16 7.47
C GLN A 85 -3.09 30.36 7.49
N PHE A 86 -4.20 30.99 7.15
CA PHE A 86 -5.52 30.36 7.25
C PHE A 86 -5.98 29.71 5.94
N GLY A 87 -5.52 30.20 4.78
CA GLY A 87 -5.84 29.63 3.47
C GLY A 87 -5.53 28.13 3.35
N PRO A 88 -4.32 27.66 3.74
CA PRO A 88 -4.02 26.24 3.76
C PRO A 88 -4.98 25.40 4.60
N SER A 89 -5.43 25.90 5.75
CA SER A 89 -6.37 25.18 6.62
C SER A 89 -7.72 24.94 5.93
N ILE A 90 -8.22 25.94 5.19
CA ILE A 90 -9.45 25.81 4.40
C ILE A 90 -9.25 24.78 3.27
N ILE A 91 -8.12 24.88 2.56
CA ILE A 91 -7.80 23.98 1.46
C ILE A 91 -7.63 22.55 1.97
N ASP A 92 -6.96 22.36 3.11
CA ASP A 92 -6.78 21.06 3.74
C ASP A 92 -8.11 20.46 4.24
N THR A 93 -9.05 21.28 4.67
CA THR A 93 -10.42 20.83 4.99
C THR A 93 -11.14 20.30 3.75
N ILE A 94 -11.05 21.01 2.62
CA ILE A 94 -11.59 20.55 1.32
C ILE A 94 -10.88 19.28 0.85
N HIS A 95 -9.56 19.22 1.00
CA HIS A 95 -8.76 18.04 0.68
C HIS A 95 -9.19 16.82 1.48
N ASN A 96 -9.38 16.97 2.79
CA ASN A 96 -9.79 15.89 3.69
C ASN A 96 -11.22 15.41 3.40
N TYR A 97 -12.14 16.35 3.10
CA TYR A 97 -13.48 15.99 2.64
C TYR A 97 -13.42 15.16 1.35
N ALA A 98 -12.68 15.64 0.35
CA ALA A 98 -12.53 14.94 -0.93
C ALA A 98 -11.86 13.57 -0.73
N TRP A 99 -10.90 13.45 0.20
CA TRP A 99 -10.26 12.18 0.57
C TRP A 99 -11.27 11.18 1.12
N ASN A 100 -12.10 11.58 2.08
CA ASN A 100 -13.05 10.68 2.73
C ASN A 100 -14.10 10.17 1.72
N VAL A 101 -14.66 11.05 0.88
CA VAL A 101 -15.62 10.64 -0.14
C VAL A 101 -14.96 9.76 -1.20
N GLN A 102 -13.75 10.11 -1.65
CA GLN A 102 -13.00 9.28 -2.60
C GLN A 102 -12.75 7.87 -2.03
N MET A 103 -12.43 7.76 -0.74
CA MET A 103 -12.16 6.45 -0.13
C MET A 103 -13.41 5.57 -0.07
N ASP A 104 -14.57 6.15 0.21
CA ASP A 104 -15.84 5.42 0.18
C ASP A 104 -16.18 4.93 -1.23
N ASP A 105 -15.99 5.79 -2.26
CA ASP A 105 -16.21 5.44 -3.66
C ASP A 105 -15.25 4.34 -4.11
N VAL A 106 -13.97 4.47 -3.80
CA VAL A 106 -12.93 3.47 -4.12
C VAL A 106 -13.20 2.15 -3.39
N SER A 107 -13.65 2.22 -2.12
CA SER A 107 -14.02 1.02 -1.35
C SER A 107 -15.12 0.23 -2.05
N ARG A 108 -16.21 0.91 -2.43
CA ARG A 108 -17.33 0.29 -3.16
C ARG A 108 -16.89 -0.29 -4.50
N TYR A 109 -16.07 0.46 -5.23
CA TYR A 109 -15.55 0.04 -6.53
C TYR A 109 -14.69 -1.22 -6.43
N LEU A 110 -13.72 -1.26 -5.51
CA LEU A 110 -12.86 -2.41 -5.30
C LEU A 110 -13.63 -3.65 -4.82
N GLN A 111 -14.63 -3.46 -3.93
CA GLN A 111 -15.49 -4.56 -3.50
C GLN A 111 -16.30 -5.12 -4.66
N SER A 112 -16.85 -4.25 -5.52
CA SER A 112 -17.54 -4.68 -6.73
C SER A 112 -16.63 -5.49 -7.66
N MET A 113 -15.40 -5.04 -7.89
CA MET A 113 -14.40 -5.79 -8.66
C MET A 113 -14.14 -7.17 -8.07
N MET A 114 -14.02 -7.26 -6.75
CA MET A 114 -13.79 -8.54 -6.05
C MET A 114 -14.97 -9.49 -6.18
N PHE A 115 -16.21 -8.98 -6.08
CA PHE A 115 -17.41 -9.80 -6.28
C PHE A 115 -17.50 -10.32 -7.71
N THR A 116 -17.33 -9.44 -8.71
CA THR A 116 -17.30 -9.84 -10.11
C THR A 116 -16.21 -10.89 -10.35
N LYS A 117 -15.00 -10.67 -9.78
CA LYS A 117 -13.91 -11.63 -9.94
C LYS A 117 -14.21 -12.99 -9.28
N THR A 118 -14.88 -13.00 -8.14
CA THR A 118 -15.28 -14.24 -7.48
C THR A 118 -16.34 -14.99 -8.28
N ASP A 119 -17.23 -14.29 -8.97
CA ASP A 119 -18.24 -14.87 -9.86
C ASP A 119 -17.61 -15.46 -11.14
N ASP A 120 -16.58 -14.80 -11.69
CA ASP A 120 -15.84 -15.24 -12.87
C ASP A 120 -14.97 -16.49 -12.63
N LEU A 121 -14.61 -16.78 -11.38
CA LEU A 121 -13.74 -17.90 -11.05
C LEU A 121 -14.53 -19.19 -10.86
N ASP A 122 -13.97 -20.30 -11.36
CA ASP A 122 -14.52 -21.63 -11.14
C ASP A 122 -14.39 -22.07 -9.66
N ILE A 123 -15.32 -22.94 -9.23
CA ILE A 123 -15.37 -23.46 -7.86
C ILE A 123 -14.08 -24.20 -7.49
N GLY A 124 -13.47 -24.89 -8.46
CA GLY A 124 -12.21 -25.61 -8.24
C GLY A 124 -11.06 -24.68 -7.84
N THR A 125 -10.97 -23.49 -8.47
CA THR A 125 -10.02 -22.43 -8.06
C THR A 125 -10.36 -21.88 -6.68
N ILE A 126 -11.65 -21.61 -6.41
CA ILE A 126 -12.10 -21.04 -5.11
C ILE A 126 -11.82 -22.00 -3.94
N GLU A 127 -11.93 -23.31 -4.14
CA GLU A 127 -11.66 -24.33 -3.11
C GLU A 127 -10.17 -24.48 -2.76
N GLN A 128 -9.24 -23.94 -3.55
CA GLN A 128 -7.80 -24.09 -3.30
C GLN A 128 -7.38 -23.33 -2.03
N PRO A 129 -6.57 -23.94 -1.14
CA PRO A 129 -6.04 -23.27 0.04
C PRO A 129 -5.24 -22.01 -0.29
N GLU A 130 -4.53 -22.00 -1.41
CA GLU A 130 -3.76 -20.87 -1.90
C GLU A 130 -4.66 -19.69 -2.26
N PHE A 131 -5.78 -19.93 -2.95
CA PHE A 131 -6.79 -18.90 -3.23
C PHE A 131 -7.35 -18.31 -1.94
N GLN A 132 -7.70 -19.14 -0.96
CA GLN A 132 -8.23 -18.68 0.31
C GLN A 132 -7.22 -17.79 1.05
N ASN A 133 -5.93 -18.15 1.03
CA ASN A 133 -4.87 -17.35 1.62
C ASN A 133 -4.70 -15.98 0.91
N ILE A 134 -4.70 -15.97 -0.43
CA ILE A 134 -4.60 -14.74 -1.22
C ILE A 134 -5.81 -13.85 -0.96
N ARG A 135 -7.02 -14.42 -0.97
CA ARG A 135 -8.27 -13.71 -0.68
C ARG A 135 -8.27 -13.12 0.73
N GLU A 136 -7.80 -13.86 1.72
CA GLU A 136 -7.68 -13.36 3.10
C GLU A 136 -6.72 -12.18 3.19
N VAL A 137 -5.54 -12.28 2.57
CA VAL A 137 -4.55 -11.18 2.55
C VAL A 137 -5.10 -9.99 1.77
N ALA A 138 -5.74 -10.19 0.63
CA ALA A 138 -6.33 -9.13 -0.19
C ALA A 138 -7.42 -8.38 0.60
N ASN A 139 -8.33 -9.10 1.26
CA ASN A 139 -9.41 -8.49 2.06
C ASN A 139 -8.89 -7.79 3.31
N ASN A 140 -7.99 -8.41 4.08
CA ASN A 140 -7.56 -7.90 5.37
C ASN A 140 -6.49 -6.80 5.25
N ARG A 141 -5.63 -6.86 4.23
CA ARG A 141 -4.49 -5.94 4.08
C ARG A 141 -4.48 -5.22 2.73
N GLY A 142 -4.91 -5.86 1.65
CA GLY A 142 -4.87 -5.34 0.31
C GLY A 142 -5.64 -4.03 0.18
N PHE A 143 -6.89 -3.99 0.60
CA PHE A 143 -7.72 -2.79 0.58
C PHE A 143 -7.12 -1.65 1.41
N ASN A 144 -6.75 -1.92 2.67
CA ASN A 144 -6.15 -0.91 3.52
C ASN A 144 -4.83 -0.38 2.96
N SER A 145 -4.02 -1.27 2.37
CA SER A 145 -2.76 -0.87 1.72
C SER A 145 -3.00 -0.07 0.44
N PHE A 146 -4.06 -0.37 -0.31
CA PHE A 146 -4.46 0.41 -1.49
C PHE A 146 -4.82 1.85 -1.09
N TYR A 147 -5.64 2.04 -0.06
CA TYR A 147 -5.99 3.36 0.46
C TYR A 147 -4.76 4.12 0.97
N ASN A 148 -3.94 3.46 1.77
CA ASN A 148 -2.72 4.05 2.30
C ASN A 148 -1.73 4.42 1.18
N LEU A 149 -1.61 3.60 0.13
CA LEU A 149 -0.79 3.89 -1.03
C LEU A 149 -1.25 5.17 -1.74
N LEU A 150 -2.56 5.32 -1.99
CA LEU A 150 -3.14 6.54 -2.54
C LEU A 150 -2.92 7.76 -1.64
N GLY A 151 -3.04 7.58 -0.31
CA GLY A 151 -2.79 8.63 0.69
C GLY A 151 -1.36 9.11 0.67
N VAL A 152 -0.42 8.18 0.72
CA VAL A 152 1.01 8.48 0.67
C VAL A 152 1.40 9.07 -0.69
N PHE A 153 0.83 8.60 -1.79
CA PHE A 153 1.07 9.14 -3.12
C PHE A 153 0.62 10.60 -3.25
N SER A 154 -0.59 10.94 -2.78
CA SER A 154 -1.07 12.32 -2.74
C SER A 154 -0.19 13.22 -1.88
N ASN A 155 0.24 12.73 -0.71
CA ASN A 155 1.17 13.47 0.15
C ASN A 155 2.55 13.64 -0.50
N THR A 156 3.01 12.67 -1.29
CA THR A 156 4.25 12.77 -2.07
C THR A 156 4.16 13.87 -3.12
N ILE A 157 3.03 13.99 -3.83
CA ILE A 157 2.81 15.09 -4.78
C ILE A 157 2.87 16.43 -4.04
N ARG A 158 2.21 16.56 -2.89
CA ARG A 158 2.25 17.76 -2.05
C ARG A 158 3.67 18.13 -1.65
N MET A 159 4.44 17.17 -1.13
CA MET A 159 5.82 17.41 -0.70
C MET A 159 6.76 17.70 -1.87
N ALA A 160 6.62 17.00 -2.99
CA ALA A 160 7.39 17.28 -4.20
C ALA A 160 7.12 18.71 -4.72
N THR A 161 5.86 19.14 -4.75
CA THR A 161 5.51 20.51 -5.11
C THR A 161 6.15 21.53 -4.16
N ARG A 162 6.11 21.29 -2.84
CA ARG A 162 6.77 22.15 -1.84
C ARG A 162 8.28 22.25 -2.06
N VAL A 163 8.94 21.12 -2.33
CA VAL A 163 10.39 21.10 -2.64
C VAL A 163 10.68 21.92 -3.89
N ILE A 164 9.92 21.73 -4.97
CA ILE A 164 10.11 22.46 -6.24
C ILE A 164 9.90 23.96 -6.02
N VAL A 165 8.80 24.36 -5.39
CA VAL A 165 8.47 25.78 -5.16
C VAL A 165 9.50 26.43 -4.24
N ALA A 166 9.95 25.74 -3.18
CA ALA A 166 10.99 26.25 -2.29
C ALA A 166 12.34 26.40 -3.03
N LEU A 167 12.72 25.42 -3.85
CA LEU A 167 13.95 25.52 -4.66
C LEU A 167 13.90 26.69 -5.63
N VAL A 168 12.82 26.84 -6.39
CA VAL A 168 12.65 27.95 -7.35
C VAL A 168 12.74 29.30 -6.63
N ALA A 169 12.08 29.45 -5.47
CA ALA A 169 12.12 30.67 -4.68
C ALA A 169 13.52 30.94 -4.09
N LEU A 170 14.22 29.93 -3.60
CA LEU A 170 15.59 30.05 -3.10
C LEU A 170 16.57 30.47 -4.20
N PHE A 171 16.53 29.82 -5.37
CA PHE A 171 17.40 30.15 -6.50
C PHE A 171 17.13 31.55 -7.06
N ALA A 172 15.91 32.03 -7.01
CA ALA A 172 15.55 33.38 -7.49
C ALA A 172 16.18 34.48 -6.63
N ILE A 173 16.39 34.26 -5.33
CA ILE A 173 16.87 35.29 -4.38
C ILE A 173 18.36 35.10 -4.04
N THR A 174 18.77 33.87 -3.79
CA THR A 174 20.10 33.54 -3.28
C THR A 174 20.65 32.29 -3.98
N PRO A 175 21.09 32.38 -5.26
CA PRO A 175 21.50 31.20 -6.03
C PRO A 175 22.70 30.46 -5.42
N VAL A 176 23.68 31.18 -4.87
CA VAL A 176 24.88 30.55 -4.26
C VAL A 176 24.52 29.81 -2.97
N VAL A 177 23.71 30.45 -2.11
CA VAL A 177 23.23 29.83 -0.87
C VAL A 177 22.39 28.58 -1.17
N SER A 178 21.55 28.66 -2.20
CA SER A 178 20.73 27.52 -2.66
C SER A 178 21.59 26.34 -3.09
N LEU A 179 22.71 26.60 -3.77
CA LEU A 179 23.64 25.58 -4.22
C LEU A 179 24.33 24.90 -3.03
N VAL A 180 24.74 25.65 -1.99
CA VAL A 180 25.32 25.11 -0.74
C VAL A 180 24.34 24.17 -0.05
N ILE A 181 23.07 24.59 0.08
CA ILE A 181 22.01 23.76 0.67
C ILE A 181 21.78 22.49 -0.16
N PHE A 182 21.71 22.61 -1.47
CA PHE A 182 21.52 21.47 -2.36
C PHE A 182 22.65 20.44 -2.27
N ILE A 183 23.90 20.90 -2.21
CA ILE A 183 25.08 20.03 -2.00
C ILE A 183 24.99 19.30 -0.67
N GLY A 184 24.53 19.96 0.41
CA GLY A 184 24.33 19.34 1.72
C GLY A 184 23.26 18.24 1.73
N VAL A 185 22.27 18.30 0.83
CA VAL A 185 21.21 17.30 0.73
C VAL A 185 21.69 15.99 0.11
N ILE A 186 22.69 16.02 -0.77
CA ILE A 186 23.17 14.82 -1.47
C ILE A 186 23.64 13.72 -0.51
N PRO A 187 24.53 13.98 0.45
CA PRO A 187 24.97 12.98 1.42
C PRO A 187 23.80 12.44 2.28
N THR A 188 22.87 13.33 2.66
CA THR A 188 21.72 12.94 3.48
C THR A 188 20.80 11.94 2.76
N TYR A 189 20.60 12.09 1.45
CA TYR A 189 19.88 11.12 0.64
C TYR A 189 20.47 9.70 0.75
N PHE A 190 21.80 9.57 0.67
CA PHE A 190 22.45 8.26 0.76
C PHE A 190 22.33 7.66 2.16
N LEU A 191 22.42 8.47 3.22
CA LEU A 191 22.26 8.03 4.60
C LEU A 191 20.81 7.58 4.87
N GLU A 192 19.84 8.36 4.46
CA GLU A 192 18.42 8.02 4.62
C GLU A 192 18.02 6.78 3.79
N ARG A 193 18.54 6.63 2.58
CA ARG A 193 18.37 5.41 1.78
C ARG A 193 18.92 4.18 2.51
N LYS A 194 20.11 4.28 3.11
CA LYS A 194 20.68 3.19 3.92
C LYS A 194 19.83 2.89 5.15
N GLY A 195 19.30 3.91 5.82
CA GLY A 195 18.36 3.77 6.93
C GLY A 195 17.05 3.08 6.52
N ALA A 196 16.50 3.41 5.35
CA ALA A 196 15.32 2.76 4.80
C ALA A 196 15.55 1.26 4.52
N LEU A 197 16.75 0.88 4.03
CA LEU A 197 17.11 -0.52 3.83
C LEU A 197 17.17 -1.31 5.15
N ILE A 198 17.70 -0.70 6.22
CA ILE A 198 17.68 -1.30 7.57
C ILE A 198 16.23 -1.53 8.02
N THR A 199 15.35 -0.56 7.83
CA THR A 199 13.93 -0.70 8.18
C THR A 199 13.26 -1.83 7.39
N ALA A 200 13.51 -1.91 6.08
CA ALA A 200 12.98 -2.98 5.24
C ALA A 200 13.50 -4.37 5.67
N LYS A 201 14.76 -4.45 6.09
CA LYS A 201 15.36 -5.67 6.65
C LYS A 201 14.64 -6.10 7.93
N ILE A 202 14.43 -5.16 8.87
CA ILE A 202 13.69 -5.40 10.11
C ILE A 202 12.31 -5.99 9.79
N HIS A 203 11.55 -5.36 8.91
CA HIS A 203 10.22 -5.84 8.53
C HIS A 203 10.23 -7.22 7.88
N LYS A 204 11.26 -7.54 7.07
CA LYS A 204 11.36 -8.83 6.40
C LYS A 204 11.76 -9.96 7.36
N GLU A 205 12.83 -9.77 8.12
CA GLU A 205 13.40 -10.82 9.00
C GLU A 205 12.49 -11.13 10.20
N TYR A 206 11.80 -10.10 10.72
CA TYR A 206 10.94 -10.30 11.89
C TYR A 206 9.46 -10.52 11.56
N SER A 207 9.07 -10.54 10.28
CA SER A 207 7.67 -10.75 9.90
C SER A 207 7.11 -12.10 10.38
N GLU A 208 7.90 -13.17 10.36
CA GLU A 208 7.49 -14.50 10.85
C GLU A 208 7.36 -14.54 12.37
N GLU A 209 8.32 -13.94 13.09
CA GLU A 209 8.26 -13.85 14.54
C GLU A 209 7.06 -13.03 15.01
N TRP A 210 6.76 -11.91 14.33
CA TRP A 210 5.58 -11.09 14.59
C TRP A 210 4.27 -11.81 14.26
N ARG A 211 4.27 -12.68 13.25
CA ARG A 211 3.13 -13.55 12.94
C ARG A 211 2.91 -14.57 14.05
N MET A 212 3.97 -15.25 14.49
CA MET A 212 3.93 -16.21 15.59
C MET A 212 3.52 -15.53 16.91
N TRP A 213 3.99 -14.31 17.14
CA TRP A 213 3.56 -13.48 18.27
C TRP A 213 2.06 -13.22 18.25
N ARG A 214 1.51 -12.79 17.12
CA ARG A 214 0.06 -12.54 16.97
C ARG A 214 -0.78 -13.79 17.22
N ILE A 215 -0.37 -14.92 16.69
CA ILE A 215 -1.07 -16.21 16.88
C ILE A 215 -1.08 -16.56 18.37
N LYS A 216 0.06 -16.49 19.05
CA LYS A 216 0.18 -16.81 20.48
C LYS A 216 -0.56 -15.79 21.37
N ALA A 217 -0.54 -14.51 21.03
CA ALA A 217 -1.36 -13.49 21.71
C ALA A 217 -2.85 -13.76 21.52
N GLY A 218 -3.29 -14.16 20.33
CA GLY A 218 -4.65 -14.56 20.04
C GLY A 218 -5.12 -15.76 20.86
N ILE A 219 -4.25 -16.74 21.09
CA ILE A 219 -4.53 -17.88 21.97
C ILE A 219 -4.77 -17.41 23.43
N ILE A 220 -3.93 -16.49 23.93
CA ILE A 220 -4.06 -16.00 25.32
C ILE A 220 -5.29 -15.09 25.48
N GLN A 221 -5.71 -14.37 24.43
CA GLN A 221 -6.80 -13.39 24.45
C GLN A 221 -8.12 -13.93 23.91
N GLY A 222 -8.11 -15.06 23.19
CA GLY A 222 -9.29 -15.67 22.58
C GLY A 222 -10.26 -16.22 23.64
N LYS A 223 -11.55 -15.91 23.53
CA LYS A 223 -12.59 -16.31 24.50
C LYS A 223 -12.53 -17.80 24.86
N ASN A 224 -12.46 -18.68 23.87
CA ASN A 224 -12.47 -20.14 24.10
C ASN A 224 -11.15 -20.61 24.73
N SER A 225 -10.04 -20.14 24.21
CA SER A 225 -8.70 -20.50 24.72
C SER A 225 -8.45 -20.00 26.15
N VAL A 226 -8.96 -18.80 26.51
CA VAL A 226 -8.84 -18.25 27.88
C VAL A 226 -9.57 -19.14 28.90
N ILE A 227 -10.73 -19.70 28.56
CA ILE A 227 -11.48 -20.61 29.44
C ILE A 227 -10.62 -21.85 29.74
N GLU A 228 -10.06 -22.48 28.72
CA GLU A 228 -9.18 -23.64 28.86
C GLU A 228 -7.91 -23.33 29.66
N LEU A 229 -7.25 -22.23 29.34
CA LEU A 229 -6.03 -21.79 30.03
C LEU A 229 -6.26 -21.51 31.50
N LYS A 230 -7.42 -20.97 31.87
CA LYS A 230 -7.82 -20.75 33.27
C LYS A 230 -8.15 -22.07 33.98
N ASN A 231 -8.92 -22.96 33.34
CA ASN A 231 -9.28 -24.23 33.91
C ASN A 231 -8.07 -25.11 34.24
N PHE A 232 -7.02 -25.05 33.40
CA PHE A 232 -5.78 -25.79 33.62
C PHE A 232 -4.70 -25.00 34.34
N SER A 233 -4.96 -23.76 34.81
CA SER A 233 -3.99 -22.87 35.45
C SER A 233 -2.73 -22.57 34.60
N LEU A 234 -2.83 -22.61 33.26
CA LEU A 234 -1.74 -22.49 32.34
C LEU A 234 -1.40 -21.06 31.93
N VAL A 235 -2.22 -20.06 32.32
CA VAL A 235 -2.06 -18.64 31.91
C VAL A 235 -0.65 -18.12 32.22
N LYS A 236 -0.10 -18.43 33.39
CA LYS A 236 1.24 -17.98 33.81
C LYS A 236 2.31 -18.58 32.91
N ILE A 237 2.25 -19.87 32.63
CA ILE A 237 3.25 -20.58 31.80
C ILE A 237 3.24 -20.04 30.37
N PHE A 238 2.06 -19.79 29.80
CA PHE A 238 1.93 -19.23 28.47
C PHE A 238 2.42 -17.77 28.42
N LYS A 239 2.09 -16.95 29.42
CA LYS A 239 2.59 -15.58 29.57
C LYS A 239 4.13 -15.54 29.62
N ASP A 240 4.75 -16.37 30.47
CA ASP A 240 6.21 -16.37 30.65
C ASP A 240 6.92 -16.83 29.35
N LYS A 241 6.43 -17.87 28.68
CA LYS A 241 6.93 -18.29 27.36
C LYS A 241 6.76 -17.19 26.31
N PHE A 242 5.63 -16.51 26.31
CA PHE A 242 5.31 -15.41 25.40
C PHE A 242 6.28 -14.22 25.60
N LEU A 243 6.48 -13.79 26.86
CA LEU A 243 7.39 -12.68 27.18
C LEU A 243 8.85 -13.01 26.85
N LYS A 244 9.29 -14.26 27.00
CA LYS A 244 10.63 -14.69 26.62
C LYS A 244 10.88 -14.62 25.11
N ILE A 245 9.89 -15.00 24.31
CA ILE A 245 9.97 -14.93 22.83
C ILE A 245 10.05 -13.46 22.39
N ILE A 246 9.19 -12.58 22.95
CA ILE A 246 9.21 -11.15 22.64
C ILE A 246 10.53 -10.53 23.04
N GLY A 247 11.03 -10.85 24.23
CA GLY A 247 12.28 -10.27 24.76
C GLY A 247 13.48 -10.56 23.85
N GLY A 248 13.56 -11.76 23.28
CA GLY A 248 14.62 -12.12 22.33
C GLY A 248 14.55 -11.30 21.02
N ALA A 249 13.37 -11.22 20.41
CA ALA A 249 13.16 -10.44 19.18
C ALA A 249 13.41 -8.93 19.41
N HIS A 250 12.96 -8.39 20.54
CA HIS A 250 13.17 -6.96 20.89
C HIS A 250 14.64 -6.56 21.00
N GLY A 251 15.51 -7.44 21.48
CA GLY A 251 16.95 -7.15 21.62
C GLY A 251 17.62 -6.86 20.27
N ILE A 252 17.31 -7.66 19.26
CA ILE A 252 17.89 -7.54 17.91
C ILE A 252 17.31 -6.31 17.20
N VAL A 253 15.98 -6.15 17.23
CA VAL A 253 15.29 -4.99 16.64
C VAL A 253 15.78 -3.67 17.24
N LYS A 254 16.06 -3.63 18.54
CA LYS A 254 16.60 -2.45 19.23
C LYS A 254 17.96 -2.01 18.67
N LYS A 255 18.84 -2.97 18.34
CA LYS A 255 20.14 -2.67 17.72
C LYS A 255 19.97 -2.06 16.33
N ASP A 256 19.09 -2.62 15.52
CA ASP A 256 18.83 -2.12 14.16
C ASP A 256 18.15 -0.74 14.19
N TYR A 257 17.23 -0.49 15.12
CA TYR A 257 16.66 0.84 15.33
C TYR A 257 17.73 1.84 15.79
N PHE A 258 18.65 1.44 16.67
CA PHE A 258 19.76 2.31 17.09
C PHE A 258 20.66 2.67 15.88
N ASN A 259 21.04 1.70 15.06
CA ASN A 259 21.84 1.93 13.85
C ASN A 259 21.12 2.88 12.88
N ARG A 260 19.81 2.70 12.68
CA ARG A 260 19.01 3.61 11.86
C ARG A 260 18.97 5.02 12.44
N SER A 261 18.75 5.15 13.76
CA SER A 261 18.74 6.45 14.44
C SER A 261 20.08 7.16 14.32
N LEU A 262 21.19 6.42 14.40
CA LEU A 262 22.53 6.98 14.21
C LEU A 262 22.72 7.55 12.79
N LEU A 263 22.24 6.84 11.76
CA LEU A 263 22.28 7.35 10.38
C LEU A 263 21.42 8.61 10.21
N SER A 264 20.24 8.65 10.82
CA SER A 264 19.36 9.82 10.77
C SER A 264 19.98 11.03 11.49
N VAL A 265 20.56 10.84 12.68
CA VAL A 265 21.28 11.90 13.38
C VAL A 265 22.49 12.40 12.57
N SER A 266 23.24 11.48 11.93
CA SER A 266 24.37 11.87 11.06
C SER A 266 23.91 12.69 9.86
N SER A 267 22.75 12.35 9.26
CA SER A 267 22.18 13.13 8.15
C SER A 267 21.75 14.53 8.60
N GLU A 268 21.13 14.65 9.77
CA GLU A 268 20.75 15.95 10.37
C GLU A 268 21.97 16.83 10.67
N ILE A 269 23.06 16.26 11.20
CA ILE A 269 24.30 17.03 11.47
C ILE A 269 24.86 17.62 10.17
N ILE A 270 24.89 16.85 9.08
CA ILE A 270 25.37 17.34 7.78
C ILE A 270 24.51 18.52 7.29
N LEU A 271 23.20 18.42 7.44
CA LEU A 271 22.28 19.51 7.08
C LEU A 271 22.50 20.75 7.94
N VAL A 272 22.63 20.57 9.25
CA VAL A 272 22.91 21.69 10.19
C VAL A 272 24.20 22.42 9.80
N VAL A 273 25.26 21.70 9.46
CA VAL A 273 26.51 22.31 8.99
C VAL A 273 26.30 23.08 7.70
N SER A 274 25.59 22.47 6.71
CA SER A 274 25.28 23.15 5.44
C SER A 274 24.46 24.42 5.67
N TYR A 275 23.51 24.41 6.59
CA TYR A 275 22.69 25.57 6.96
C TYR A 275 23.50 26.64 7.68
N ALA A 276 24.42 26.25 8.58
CA ALA A 276 25.31 27.21 9.26
C ALA A 276 26.18 27.97 8.24
N VAL A 277 26.72 27.25 7.24
CA VAL A 277 27.50 27.90 6.15
C VAL A 277 26.59 28.80 5.31
N ALA A 278 25.42 28.31 4.88
CA ALA A 278 24.47 29.09 4.11
C ALA A 278 24.00 30.35 4.82
N PHE A 279 23.73 30.24 6.13
CA PHE A 279 23.32 31.37 6.96
C PHE A 279 24.45 32.37 7.17
N GLY A 280 25.71 31.90 7.34
CA GLY A 280 26.90 32.78 7.41
C GLY A 280 27.05 33.62 6.13
N MET A 281 26.86 33.01 4.96
CA MET A 281 26.89 33.74 3.67
C MET A 281 25.77 34.79 3.57
N LEU A 282 24.54 34.40 3.96
CA LEU A 282 23.40 35.32 3.99
C LEU A 282 23.64 36.52 4.93
N MET A 283 24.22 36.27 6.10
CA MET A 283 24.55 37.35 7.04
C MET A 283 25.58 38.31 6.43
N GLN A 284 26.59 37.82 5.72
CA GLN A 284 27.54 38.66 5.01
C GLN A 284 26.87 39.52 3.96
N ASP A 285 25.97 38.95 3.13
CA ASP A 285 25.24 39.68 2.08
C ASP A 285 24.32 40.75 2.67
N VAL A 286 23.70 40.49 3.84
CA VAL A 286 22.87 41.50 4.52
C VAL A 286 23.72 42.62 5.15
N THR A 287 24.83 42.29 5.82
CA THR A 287 25.72 43.31 6.43
C THR A 287 26.41 44.17 5.42
N SER A 288 26.66 43.63 4.19
CA SER A 288 27.22 44.42 3.07
C SER A 288 26.13 45.22 2.30
N GLY A 289 24.84 45.12 2.69
CA GLY A 289 23.74 45.85 2.07
C GLY A 289 23.29 45.27 0.73
N VAL A 290 23.78 44.10 0.33
CA VAL A 290 23.36 43.40 -0.90
C VAL A 290 21.95 42.84 -0.78
N LEU A 291 21.60 42.35 0.38
CA LEU A 291 20.29 41.77 0.67
C LEU A 291 19.57 42.51 1.81
N ALA A 292 18.26 42.64 1.69
CA ALA A 292 17.41 43.15 2.79
C ALA A 292 17.32 42.15 3.94
N ILE A 293 17.20 42.62 5.18
CA ILE A 293 17.15 41.75 6.36
C ILE A 293 15.91 40.82 6.33
N GLY A 294 14.80 41.25 5.72
CA GLY A 294 13.62 40.42 5.50
C GLY A 294 13.89 39.17 4.66
N SER A 295 14.91 39.21 3.79
CA SER A 295 15.33 38.04 3.01
C SER A 295 15.96 36.93 3.86
N LEU A 296 16.55 37.24 5.04
CA LEU A 296 17.03 36.24 5.99
C LEU A 296 15.88 35.40 6.53
N VAL A 297 14.79 36.07 6.97
CA VAL A 297 13.62 35.40 7.53
C VAL A 297 12.96 34.53 6.47
N PHE A 298 12.80 35.09 5.25
CA PHE A 298 12.24 34.37 4.11
C PHE A 298 13.08 33.14 3.75
N THR A 299 14.40 33.28 3.59
CA THR A 299 15.29 32.19 3.21
C THR A 299 15.35 31.11 4.30
N PHE A 300 15.44 31.49 5.59
CA PHE A 300 15.42 30.55 6.70
C PHE A 300 14.13 29.71 6.71
N GLY A 301 12.97 30.36 6.51
CA GLY A 301 11.67 29.66 6.42
C GLY A 301 11.62 28.68 5.25
N LEU A 302 12.09 29.10 4.07
CA LEU A 302 12.15 28.24 2.89
C LEU A 302 13.08 27.04 3.06
N VAL A 303 14.26 27.24 3.67
CA VAL A 303 15.22 26.16 3.95
C VAL A 303 14.62 25.13 4.90
N SER A 304 14.00 25.57 6.00
CA SER A 304 13.31 24.70 6.93
C SER A 304 12.19 23.91 6.27
N GLN A 305 11.39 24.56 5.42
CA GLN A 305 10.31 23.92 4.68
C GLN A 305 10.83 22.91 3.66
N PHE A 306 11.90 23.26 2.95
CA PHE A 306 12.58 22.38 1.99
C PHE A 306 13.05 21.09 2.68
N GLN A 307 13.77 21.21 3.82
CA GLN A 307 14.24 20.07 4.60
C GLN A 307 13.10 19.17 5.07
N SER A 308 12.08 19.74 5.70
CA SER A 308 10.92 18.99 6.20
C SER A 308 10.20 18.24 5.08
N SER A 309 10.07 18.89 3.91
CA SER A 309 9.42 18.28 2.75
C SER A 309 10.25 17.14 2.16
N LEU A 310 11.58 17.29 2.08
CA LEU A 310 12.48 16.23 1.62
C LEU A 310 12.46 15.01 2.54
N ASN A 311 12.56 15.21 3.85
CA ASN A 311 12.49 14.12 4.82
C ASN A 311 11.18 13.35 4.68
N THR A 312 10.07 14.05 4.50
CA THR A 312 8.76 13.43 4.27
C THR A 312 8.71 12.67 2.96
N LEU A 313 9.32 13.19 1.87
CA LEU A 313 9.42 12.48 0.59
C LEU A 313 10.14 11.14 0.74
N PHE A 314 11.29 11.12 1.41
CA PHE A 314 12.05 9.88 1.62
C PHE A 314 11.25 8.86 2.43
N LEU A 315 10.58 9.28 3.49
CA LEU A 315 9.71 8.42 4.29
C LEU A 315 8.54 7.87 3.46
N ASN A 316 7.96 8.69 2.58
CA ASN A 316 6.86 8.29 1.72
C ASN A 316 7.26 7.20 0.72
N PHE A 317 8.46 7.28 0.11
CA PHE A 317 8.95 6.22 -0.78
C PHE A 317 9.09 4.88 -0.06
N GLY A 318 9.58 4.89 1.18
CA GLY A 318 9.63 3.68 2.01
C GLY A 318 8.24 3.08 2.27
N LYS A 319 7.27 3.91 2.64
CA LYS A 319 5.87 3.49 2.87
C LYS A 319 5.20 2.98 1.60
N MET A 320 5.43 3.64 0.45
CA MET A 320 4.90 3.16 -0.84
C MET A 320 5.40 1.76 -1.17
N ALA A 321 6.70 1.48 -0.95
CA ALA A 321 7.28 0.16 -1.18
C ALA A 321 6.71 -0.90 -0.24
N GLU A 322 6.35 -0.53 0.98
CA GLU A 322 5.68 -1.41 1.94
C GLU A 322 4.24 -1.74 1.50
N PHE A 323 3.44 -0.71 1.20
CA PHE A 323 2.05 -0.91 0.80
C PHE A 323 1.90 -1.63 -0.53
N LYS A 324 2.83 -1.39 -1.47
CA LYS A 324 2.90 -2.09 -2.76
C LYS A 324 2.74 -3.60 -2.62
N LYS A 325 3.44 -4.23 -1.66
CA LYS A 325 3.42 -5.69 -1.49
C LYS A 325 2.02 -6.25 -1.29
N ASN A 326 1.21 -5.58 -0.49
CA ASN A 326 -0.16 -6.02 -0.23
C ASN A 326 -1.11 -5.66 -1.39
N VAL A 327 -0.83 -4.55 -2.08
CA VAL A 327 -1.58 -4.18 -3.29
C VAL A 327 -1.29 -5.14 -4.44
N ASP A 328 -0.04 -5.61 -4.57
CA ASP A 328 0.31 -6.61 -5.57
C ASP A 328 -0.47 -7.93 -5.35
N VAL A 329 -0.66 -8.36 -4.09
CA VAL A 329 -1.52 -9.53 -3.77
C VAL A 329 -2.98 -9.29 -4.18
N LEU A 330 -3.50 -8.07 -3.98
CA LEU A 330 -4.84 -7.70 -4.47
C LEU A 330 -4.90 -7.76 -6.01
N LEU A 331 -3.85 -7.29 -6.69
CA LEU A 331 -3.73 -7.38 -8.15
C LEU A 331 -3.66 -8.82 -8.64
N ASP A 332 -2.89 -9.68 -7.96
CA ASP A 332 -2.80 -11.11 -8.30
C ASP A 332 -4.17 -11.78 -8.24
N LEU A 333 -5.00 -11.40 -7.26
CA LEU A 333 -6.37 -11.91 -7.17
C LEU A 333 -7.27 -11.38 -8.29
N ILE A 334 -7.18 -10.10 -8.63
CA ILE A 334 -7.98 -9.48 -9.71
C ILE A 334 -7.58 -10.04 -11.09
N GLU A 335 -6.29 -10.30 -11.31
CA GLU A 335 -5.76 -10.84 -12.56
C GLU A 335 -5.79 -12.37 -12.63
N MET A 336 -6.24 -13.07 -11.59
CA MET A 336 -6.29 -14.53 -11.57
C MET A 336 -7.23 -15.06 -12.64
N GLU A 337 -6.81 -16.06 -13.39
CA GLU A 337 -7.62 -16.70 -14.41
C GLU A 337 -8.30 -17.96 -13.88
N PRO A 338 -9.52 -18.30 -14.33
CA PRO A 338 -10.18 -19.54 -13.95
C PRO A 338 -9.40 -20.75 -14.51
N MET A 339 -9.37 -21.85 -13.76
CA MET A 339 -8.77 -23.11 -14.21
C MET A 339 -9.66 -23.82 -15.25
N ILE A 340 -10.96 -23.60 -15.15
CA ILE A 340 -11.94 -24.20 -16.02
C ILE A 340 -12.65 -23.09 -16.81
N VAL A 341 -12.51 -23.14 -18.12
CA VAL A 341 -13.19 -22.23 -19.02
C VAL A 341 -14.37 -23.00 -19.64
N SER A 342 -15.54 -22.39 -19.65
CA SER A 342 -16.73 -22.96 -20.32
C SER A 342 -16.52 -23.01 -21.83
N GLY A 343 -17.01 -24.07 -22.46
CA GLY A 343 -17.05 -24.16 -23.90
C GLY A 343 -18.18 -23.29 -24.49
N GLU A 344 -18.29 -23.30 -25.82
CA GLU A 344 -19.28 -22.50 -26.53
C GLU A 344 -20.61 -23.23 -26.69
N ARG A 345 -20.64 -24.55 -26.50
CA ARG A 345 -21.86 -25.35 -26.69
C ARG A 345 -22.82 -25.18 -25.52
N LYS A 346 -24.11 -25.11 -25.85
CA LYS A 346 -25.21 -25.13 -24.89
C LYS A 346 -26.05 -26.37 -25.09
N ILE A 347 -26.58 -26.93 -24.02
CA ILE A 347 -27.51 -28.05 -24.07
C ILE A 347 -28.78 -27.69 -23.28
N ASN A 348 -29.95 -28.04 -23.84
CA ASN A 348 -31.18 -27.98 -23.09
C ASN A 348 -31.36 -29.26 -22.29
N ILE A 349 -32.03 -29.18 -21.15
CA ILE A 349 -32.24 -30.34 -20.26
C ILE A 349 -33.01 -31.46 -20.96
N ASP A 350 -33.89 -31.12 -21.93
CA ASP A 350 -34.68 -32.07 -22.71
C ASP A 350 -33.82 -32.87 -23.69
N GLU A 351 -32.69 -32.33 -24.10
CA GLU A 351 -31.73 -32.93 -25.05
C GLU A 351 -30.76 -33.90 -24.37
N PHE A 352 -30.81 -34.01 -23.03
CA PHE A 352 -29.96 -34.93 -22.30
C PHE A 352 -30.29 -36.37 -22.62
N GLU A 353 -29.30 -37.13 -23.14
CA GLU A 353 -29.40 -38.55 -23.44
C GLU A 353 -28.54 -39.40 -22.51
N SER A 354 -27.28 -39.03 -22.35
CA SER A 354 -26.33 -39.76 -21.49
C SER A 354 -25.13 -38.94 -21.09
N ILE A 355 -24.55 -39.32 -19.95
CA ILE A 355 -23.20 -38.89 -19.56
C ILE A 355 -22.32 -40.13 -19.36
N GLU A 356 -21.11 -40.09 -19.91
CA GLU A 356 -20.20 -41.23 -19.97
C GLU A 356 -18.82 -40.84 -19.47
N PHE A 357 -18.32 -41.56 -18.46
CA PHE A 357 -16.93 -41.50 -17.96
C PHE A 357 -16.14 -42.55 -18.73
N LYS A 358 -15.05 -42.14 -19.41
CA LYS A 358 -14.14 -43.05 -20.12
C LYS A 358 -12.77 -43.03 -19.52
N ASN A 359 -12.39 -44.08 -18.79
CA ASN A 359 -11.10 -44.25 -18.15
C ASN A 359 -10.67 -43.03 -17.30
N VAL A 360 -11.62 -42.42 -16.61
CA VAL A 360 -11.43 -41.18 -15.86
C VAL A 360 -10.57 -41.43 -14.64
N SER A 361 -9.46 -40.70 -14.57
CA SER A 361 -8.60 -40.62 -13.39
C SER A 361 -8.54 -39.19 -12.89
N PHE A 362 -8.50 -39.01 -11.58
CA PHE A 362 -8.48 -37.68 -10.98
C PHE A 362 -7.66 -37.63 -9.69
N ALA A 363 -6.84 -36.58 -9.59
CA ALA A 363 -6.20 -36.14 -8.36
C ALA A 363 -6.49 -34.64 -8.14
N TYR A 364 -6.64 -34.21 -6.88
CA TYR A 364 -6.80 -32.79 -6.58
C TYR A 364 -5.52 -32.01 -6.93
N PRO A 365 -5.64 -30.76 -7.36
CA PRO A 365 -4.49 -29.90 -7.59
C PRO A 365 -3.56 -29.86 -6.38
N GLY A 366 -2.25 -29.94 -6.63
CA GLY A 366 -1.25 -30.01 -5.56
C GLY A 366 -1.06 -31.40 -4.88
N GLN A 367 -1.85 -32.41 -5.25
CA GLN A 367 -1.76 -33.79 -4.75
C GLN A 367 -1.68 -34.81 -5.90
N SER A 368 -0.89 -34.54 -6.92
CA SER A 368 -0.78 -35.36 -8.14
C SER A 368 -0.43 -36.83 -7.86
N ASP A 369 0.29 -37.10 -6.76
CA ASP A 369 0.70 -38.45 -6.38
C ASP A 369 -0.43 -39.29 -5.77
N ARG A 370 -1.56 -38.67 -5.44
CA ARG A 370 -2.70 -39.33 -4.81
C ARG A 370 -3.93 -39.26 -5.70
N LEU A 371 -4.07 -40.27 -6.57
CA LEU A 371 -5.29 -40.44 -7.37
C LEU A 371 -6.47 -40.83 -6.46
N ILE A 372 -7.53 -40.03 -6.50
CA ILE A 372 -8.80 -40.28 -5.79
C ILE A 372 -9.66 -41.23 -6.63
N THR A 373 -9.67 -41.04 -7.96
CA THR A 373 -10.35 -41.90 -8.91
C THR A 373 -9.33 -42.47 -9.88
N LYS A 374 -9.40 -43.75 -10.22
CA LYS A 374 -8.49 -44.43 -11.11
C LYS A 374 -9.27 -45.20 -12.18
N ASN A 375 -9.07 -44.85 -13.45
CA ASN A 375 -9.65 -45.53 -14.62
C ASN A 375 -11.14 -45.81 -14.49
N LEU A 376 -11.90 -44.85 -13.94
CA LEU A 376 -13.36 -45.00 -13.80
C LEU A 376 -14.03 -44.96 -15.16
N SER A 377 -14.77 -46.02 -15.51
CA SER A 377 -15.59 -46.09 -16.71
C SER A 377 -17.03 -46.42 -16.33
N LEU A 378 -17.96 -45.51 -16.65
CA LEU A 378 -19.36 -45.62 -16.31
C LEU A 378 -20.17 -44.80 -17.29
N LYS A 379 -21.31 -45.32 -17.72
CA LYS A 379 -22.30 -44.61 -18.55
C LYS A 379 -23.62 -44.51 -17.80
N ILE A 380 -24.18 -43.33 -17.76
CA ILE A 380 -25.47 -43.03 -17.13
C ILE A 380 -26.40 -42.51 -18.25
N THR A 381 -27.54 -43.13 -18.48
CA THR A 381 -28.50 -42.75 -19.50
C THR A 381 -29.71 -42.03 -18.90
N LYS A 382 -30.43 -41.29 -19.74
CA LYS A 382 -31.65 -40.57 -19.35
C LYS A 382 -32.64 -41.51 -18.64
N GLY A 383 -33.17 -41.07 -17.51
CA GLY A 383 -34.09 -41.82 -16.67
C GLY A 383 -33.48 -42.87 -15.76
N GLN A 384 -32.17 -43.07 -15.81
CA GLN A 384 -31.46 -43.98 -14.91
C GLN A 384 -31.21 -43.35 -13.52
N ASN A 385 -31.49 -44.09 -12.47
CA ASN A 385 -31.14 -43.73 -11.11
C ASN A 385 -29.84 -44.44 -10.71
N LEU A 386 -28.83 -43.68 -10.24
CA LEU A 386 -27.55 -44.21 -9.78
C LEU A 386 -27.37 -43.97 -8.28
N ALA A 387 -27.17 -45.05 -7.51
CA ALA A 387 -26.80 -44.93 -6.12
C ALA A 387 -25.28 -45.10 -5.95
N ILE A 388 -24.63 -44.13 -5.29
CA ILE A 388 -23.19 -44.13 -5.00
C ILE A 388 -22.96 -44.46 -3.55
N VAL A 389 -22.42 -45.65 -3.26
CA VAL A 389 -22.18 -46.13 -1.93
C VAL A 389 -20.69 -46.36 -1.68
N GLY A 390 -20.22 -46.20 -0.45
CA GLY A 390 -18.83 -46.44 -0.07
C GLY A 390 -18.46 -45.76 1.25
N LEU A 391 -17.29 -46.09 1.78
CA LEU A 391 -16.75 -45.55 3.03
C LEU A 391 -16.48 -44.02 2.91
N ASN A 392 -16.30 -43.37 4.07
CA ASN A 392 -15.85 -41.98 4.08
C ASN A 392 -14.46 -41.88 3.40
N GLY A 393 -14.31 -40.91 2.51
CA GLY A 393 -13.06 -40.76 1.73
C GLY A 393 -12.98 -41.63 0.46
N ALA A 394 -13.97 -42.44 0.11
CA ALA A 394 -13.98 -43.29 -1.09
C ALA A 394 -14.16 -42.51 -2.43
N GLY A 395 -14.14 -41.17 -2.43
CA GLY A 395 -14.25 -40.40 -3.67
C GLY A 395 -15.65 -40.05 -4.14
N LYS A 396 -16.72 -40.34 -3.36
CA LYS A 396 -18.12 -40.05 -3.75
C LYS A 396 -18.36 -38.59 -4.09
N THR A 397 -17.91 -37.67 -3.25
CA THR A 397 -18.01 -36.22 -3.49
C THR A 397 -17.16 -35.79 -4.69
N THR A 398 -16.01 -36.41 -4.89
CA THR A 398 -15.13 -36.15 -6.03
C THR A 398 -15.81 -36.55 -7.34
N PHE A 399 -16.48 -37.70 -7.36
CA PHE A 399 -17.28 -38.13 -8.52
C PHE A 399 -18.37 -37.09 -8.87
N LEU A 400 -19.10 -36.60 -7.88
CA LEU A 400 -20.12 -35.55 -8.10
C LEU A 400 -19.48 -34.25 -8.62
N LYS A 401 -18.33 -33.84 -8.09
CA LYS A 401 -17.61 -32.66 -8.57
C LYS A 401 -17.12 -32.78 -10.01
N LEU A 402 -16.70 -33.98 -10.41
CA LEU A 402 -16.35 -34.27 -11.82
C LEU A 402 -17.59 -34.28 -12.72
N LEU A 403 -18.70 -34.87 -12.22
CA LEU A 403 -19.98 -34.95 -12.97
C LEU A 403 -20.53 -33.55 -13.34
N ILE A 404 -20.47 -32.60 -12.39
CA ILE A 404 -20.91 -31.22 -12.61
C ILE A 404 -19.77 -30.28 -13.08
N ARG A 405 -18.63 -30.86 -13.47
CA ARG A 405 -17.46 -30.16 -13.99
C ARG A 405 -16.93 -29.06 -13.08
N VAL A 406 -16.91 -29.29 -11.74
CA VAL A 406 -16.14 -28.44 -10.80
C VAL A 406 -14.64 -28.60 -11.03
N TYR A 407 -14.24 -29.78 -11.50
CA TYR A 407 -12.88 -30.14 -11.92
C TYR A 407 -12.90 -30.88 -13.23
N ASP A 408 -11.88 -30.67 -14.04
CA ASP A 408 -11.60 -31.52 -15.19
C ASP A 408 -10.81 -32.78 -14.74
N PRO A 409 -11.03 -33.94 -15.36
CA PRO A 409 -10.24 -35.13 -15.05
C PRO A 409 -8.77 -34.94 -15.39
N THR A 410 -7.87 -35.56 -14.58
CA THR A 410 -6.42 -35.57 -14.85
C THR A 410 -6.02 -36.60 -15.92
N GLY A 411 -6.89 -37.57 -16.18
CA GLY A 411 -6.75 -38.55 -17.25
C GLY A 411 -8.11 -39.08 -17.67
N GLY A 412 -8.24 -39.55 -18.94
CA GLY A 412 -9.52 -39.95 -19.53
C GLY A 412 -10.39 -38.75 -19.92
N GLU A 413 -11.64 -38.99 -20.19
CA GLU A 413 -12.60 -37.97 -20.64
C GLU A 413 -14.01 -38.22 -20.08
N ILE A 414 -14.79 -37.13 -19.94
CA ILE A 414 -16.21 -37.22 -19.60
C ILE A 414 -16.98 -36.67 -20.82
N LEU A 415 -17.92 -37.47 -21.32
CA LEU A 415 -18.72 -37.16 -22.49
C LEU A 415 -20.16 -36.90 -22.07
N LEU A 416 -20.76 -35.83 -22.59
CA LEU A 416 -22.16 -35.51 -22.50
C LEU A 416 -22.77 -35.70 -23.89
N ASN A 417 -23.69 -36.63 -24.04
CA ASN A 417 -24.26 -37.06 -25.35
C ASN A 417 -23.19 -37.41 -26.38
N GLY A 418 -22.09 -38.05 -25.94
CA GLY A 418 -20.96 -38.43 -26.79
C GLY A 418 -19.97 -37.33 -27.14
N ILE A 419 -20.17 -36.10 -26.67
CA ILE A 419 -19.30 -34.94 -26.89
C ILE A 419 -18.55 -34.61 -25.59
N ASN A 420 -17.26 -34.25 -25.68
CA ASN A 420 -16.48 -33.95 -24.50
C ASN A 420 -17.11 -32.81 -23.69
N LEU A 421 -17.27 -33.03 -22.39
CA LEU A 421 -17.87 -32.06 -21.45
C LEU A 421 -17.14 -30.71 -21.46
N LYS A 422 -15.88 -30.66 -21.89
CA LYS A 422 -15.09 -29.41 -22.03
C LYS A 422 -15.60 -28.49 -23.12
N GLU A 423 -16.36 -29.01 -24.08
CA GLU A 423 -16.91 -28.20 -25.18
C GLU A 423 -18.19 -27.42 -24.78
N TYR A 424 -18.75 -27.74 -23.62
CA TYR A 424 -19.93 -27.08 -23.05
C TYR A 424 -19.60 -25.97 -22.07
#